data_fb687f7b7d86f6a698a8295213c5eb4c
#
_entry.id   fb687f7b7d86f6a698a8295213c5eb4c
#
_cell.length_a   1.000
_cell.length_b   1.000
_cell.length_c   1.000
_cell.angle_alpha   90.00
_cell.angle_beta   90.00
_cell.angle_gamma   90.00
#
_symmetry.space_group_name_H-M   'P 1'
#
loop_
_entity.id
_entity.type
_entity.pdbx_description
1 polymer ?
#
loop_
_entity_poly.entity_id
_entity_poly.type
_entity_poly.pdbx_seq_one_letter_code
_entity_poly.pdbx_strand_id
1 'polypeptide(L)'
;AKVLYRIRVHRMQVDESYYNEDYRGQYHYSVKDGWANDPNGMIYYKGKYHLFYQYYDSPNWGPMHWAYATSTDLIHWEEQPIQFYPDEYGTMYSGCAVIANHETAPAIFNEGEEGLVFFITSNGGNGGDVQKITAAYSKDGETFHKYDEGKVLINWTDDSLKNTAFRDPKVFRYENKWFMVIAGGPLRIYSSDDLVNWQVESVYGDLHTECPDLYPLVVKDENNQETDEVKWVLDRGGRKYKIGDFKQVNGKWSFVPDEQYASTNANGMGNEDNDGIMNFGPDSYAAMTYYMGDFGTAENFKAQ
;
A
#
# COMPACT_ATOMS: atom_id res chain seq x y z
N ALA A 1 -22.36 -30.42 7.14
CA ALA A 1 -22.00 -29.88 5.83
C ALA A 1 -20.57 -30.32 5.53
N LYS A 2 -20.34 -31.05 4.43
CA LYS A 2 -19.00 -31.41 3.99
C LYS A 2 -18.42 -30.22 3.23
N VAL A 3 -17.41 -29.57 3.80
CA VAL A 3 -16.59 -28.60 3.08
C VAL A 3 -15.68 -29.38 2.15
N LEU A 4 -15.94 -29.32 0.85
CA LEU A 4 -15.08 -29.85 -0.19
C LEU A 4 -13.96 -28.85 -0.45
N TYR A 5 -12.80 -29.04 0.16
CA TYR A 5 -11.58 -28.37 -0.28
C TYR A 5 -11.22 -28.91 -1.68
N ARG A 6 -11.41 -28.08 -2.70
CA ARG A 6 -10.78 -28.33 -4.00
C ARG A 6 -9.30 -27.94 -3.88
N ILE A 7 -8.46 -28.92 -3.61
CA ILE A 7 -7.02 -28.78 -3.85
C ILE A 7 -6.85 -28.77 -5.39
N ARG A 8 -6.72 -27.58 -5.97
CA ARG A 8 -6.22 -27.46 -7.34
C ARG A 8 -4.71 -27.68 -7.26
N VAL A 9 -4.26 -28.87 -7.59
CA VAL A 9 -2.85 -29.10 -7.89
C VAL A 9 -2.58 -28.41 -9.23
N HIS A 10 -2.01 -27.21 -9.19
CA HIS A 10 -1.42 -26.59 -10.36
C HIS A 10 -0.28 -27.52 -10.78
N ARG A 11 -0.46 -28.29 -11.84
CA ARG A 11 0.66 -28.86 -12.56
C ARG A 11 1.41 -27.67 -13.16
N MET A 12 2.57 -27.37 -12.63
CA MET A 12 3.57 -26.54 -13.31
C MET A 12 4.00 -27.33 -14.55
N GLN A 13 3.26 -27.20 -15.64
CA GLN A 13 3.86 -27.36 -16.95
C GLN A 13 4.62 -26.06 -17.18
N VAL A 14 5.93 -26.14 -17.20
CA VAL A 14 6.78 -25.09 -17.72
C VAL A 14 6.44 -25.02 -19.21
N ASP A 15 5.52 -24.15 -19.56
CA ASP A 15 5.23 -23.83 -20.94
C ASP A 15 6.35 -22.89 -21.40
N GLU A 16 7.20 -23.36 -22.30
CA GLU A 16 8.33 -22.58 -22.83
C GLU A 16 7.89 -21.35 -23.65
N SER A 17 6.59 -21.20 -23.95
CA SER A 17 6.01 -20.01 -24.60
C SER A 17 5.81 -18.84 -23.63
N TYR A 18 5.97 -19.07 -22.32
CA TYR A 18 5.70 -18.11 -21.28
C TYR A 18 6.68 -16.94 -21.33
N TYR A 19 6.14 -15.72 -21.21
CA TYR A 19 6.88 -14.46 -21.35
C TYR A 19 7.50 -14.22 -22.74
N ASN A 20 7.13 -15.03 -23.75
CA ASN A 20 7.53 -14.88 -25.14
C ASN A 20 6.34 -14.57 -26.06
N GLU A 21 5.19 -14.24 -25.50
CA GLU A 21 4.01 -13.86 -26.27
C GLU A 21 4.25 -12.53 -27.01
N ASP A 22 3.73 -12.38 -28.22
CA ASP A 22 3.97 -11.25 -29.12
C ASP A 22 3.74 -9.87 -28.50
N TYR A 23 2.84 -9.75 -27.54
CA TYR A 23 2.46 -8.48 -26.88
C TYR A 23 2.82 -8.44 -25.40
N ARG A 24 3.61 -9.36 -24.89
CA ARG A 24 4.09 -9.39 -23.51
C ARG A 24 5.02 -8.21 -23.24
N GLY A 25 4.76 -7.44 -22.18
CA GLY A 25 5.67 -6.40 -21.72
C GLY A 25 7.04 -6.98 -21.33
N GLN A 26 8.12 -6.26 -21.67
CA GLN A 26 9.49 -6.76 -21.49
C GLN A 26 10.22 -6.13 -20.30
N TYR A 27 9.70 -5.05 -19.72
CA TYR A 27 10.42 -4.24 -18.72
C TYR A 27 9.77 -4.23 -17.34
N HIS A 28 8.50 -4.61 -17.23
CA HIS A 28 7.76 -4.60 -15.99
C HIS A 28 7.27 -6.00 -15.67
N TYR A 29 7.07 -6.26 -14.38
CA TYR A 29 6.41 -7.48 -13.97
C TYR A 29 5.04 -7.59 -14.66
N SER A 30 4.74 -8.75 -15.17
CA SER A 30 3.43 -9.10 -15.69
C SER A 30 3.08 -10.51 -15.26
N VAL A 31 1.83 -10.69 -14.84
CA VAL A 31 1.36 -12.01 -14.39
C VAL A 31 1.36 -13.01 -15.52
N LYS A 32 1.45 -14.25 -15.14
CA LYS A 32 1.44 -15.38 -16.06
C LYS A 32 0.14 -15.44 -16.85
N ASP A 33 -0.98 -15.45 -16.17
CA ASP A 33 -2.34 -15.44 -16.71
C ASP A 33 -3.31 -14.87 -15.67
N GLY A 34 -4.59 -14.77 -16.02
CA GLY A 34 -5.62 -14.26 -15.14
C GLY A 34 -5.70 -12.74 -15.08
N TRP A 35 -6.39 -12.23 -14.09
CA TRP A 35 -6.55 -10.81 -13.82
C TRP A 35 -5.52 -10.30 -12.81
N ALA A 36 -4.90 -9.18 -13.09
CA ALA A 36 -4.07 -8.45 -12.14
C ALA A 36 -4.35 -6.95 -12.22
N ASN A 37 -4.34 -6.29 -11.06
CA ASN A 37 -4.45 -4.82 -10.98
C ASN A 37 -3.48 -4.29 -9.92
N ASP A 38 -3.94 -3.59 -8.88
CA ASP A 38 -3.12 -2.82 -7.95
C ASP A 38 -1.91 -3.59 -7.40
N PRO A 39 -0.71 -2.99 -7.40
CA PRO A 39 0.41 -3.49 -6.62
C PRO A 39 0.12 -3.32 -5.12
N ASN A 40 0.54 -4.28 -4.31
CA ASN A 40 0.29 -4.33 -2.87
C ASN A 40 1.55 -4.76 -2.12
N GLY A 41 1.64 -4.44 -0.85
CA GLY A 41 2.67 -4.97 0.03
C GLY A 41 4.09 -4.79 -0.49
N MET A 42 4.34 -3.72 -1.25
CA MET A 42 5.62 -3.45 -1.90
C MET A 42 6.67 -3.11 -0.85
N ILE A 43 7.67 -3.97 -0.69
CA ILE A 43 8.67 -3.86 0.37
C ILE A 43 10.01 -4.46 -0.04
N TYR A 44 11.11 -3.81 0.38
CA TYR A 44 12.45 -4.39 0.27
C TYR A 44 12.84 -5.02 1.61
N TYR A 45 13.07 -6.33 1.61
CA TYR A 45 13.39 -7.06 2.83
C TYR A 45 14.37 -8.21 2.54
N LYS A 46 15.40 -8.34 3.38
CA LYS A 46 16.41 -9.41 3.28
C LYS A 46 17.01 -9.58 1.88
N GLY A 47 17.31 -8.46 1.20
CA GLY A 47 17.96 -8.47 -0.11
C GLY A 47 17.04 -8.73 -1.29
N LYS A 48 15.72 -8.76 -1.09
CA LYS A 48 14.72 -8.94 -2.14
C LYS A 48 13.67 -7.85 -2.12
N TYR A 49 13.21 -7.46 -3.29
CA TYR A 49 11.97 -6.73 -3.49
C TYR A 49 10.82 -7.71 -3.48
N HIS A 50 9.83 -7.46 -2.66
CA HIS A 50 8.60 -8.22 -2.57
C HIS A 50 7.49 -7.41 -3.21
N LEU A 51 6.76 -8.01 -4.13
CA LEU A 51 5.61 -7.44 -4.82
C LEU A 51 4.43 -8.37 -4.62
N PHE A 52 3.48 -7.94 -3.84
CA PHE A 52 2.14 -8.54 -3.85
C PHE A 52 1.27 -7.74 -4.81
N TYR A 53 0.19 -8.34 -5.27
CA TYR A 53 -0.71 -7.65 -6.20
C TYR A 53 -2.11 -8.27 -6.16
N GLN A 54 -3.09 -7.46 -6.52
CA GLN A 54 -4.45 -7.91 -6.71
C GLN A 54 -4.49 -8.94 -7.84
N TYR A 55 -5.04 -10.11 -7.56
CA TYR A 55 -5.04 -11.22 -8.51
C TYR A 55 -6.32 -12.04 -8.44
N TYR A 56 -6.75 -12.53 -9.58
CA TYR A 56 -7.76 -13.58 -9.70
C TYR A 56 -7.45 -14.51 -10.87
N ASP A 57 -7.56 -15.81 -10.63
CA ASP A 57 -7.33 -16.88 -11.62
C ASP A 57 -8.50 -16.97 -12.63
N SER A 58 -8.75 -15.87 -13.34
CA SER A 58 -9.79 -15.73 -14.36
C SER A 58 -9.55 -14.42 -15.14
N PRO A 59 -9.99 -14.30 -16.39
CA PRO A 59 -9.93 -13.04 -17.12
C PRO A 59 -10.88 -11.96 -16.58
N ASN A 60 -11.74 -12.29 -15.63
CA ASN A 60 -12.67 -11.35 -15.00
C ASN A 60 -12.18 -10.98 -13.60
N TRP A 61 -12.50 -9.77 -13.17
CA TRP A 61 -12.18 -9.27 -11.85
C TRP A 61 -12.92 -10.02 -10.72
N GLY A 62 -12.17 -10.46 -9.73
CA GLY A 62 -12.65 -10.96 -8.44
C GLY A 62 -13.35 -12.34 -8.41
N PRO A 63 -13.40 -12.93 -7.21
CA PRO A 63 -12.95 -12.42 -5.90
C PRO A 63 -11.43 -12.33 -5.77
N MET A 64 -10.94 -11.18 -5.30
CA MET A 64 -9.52 -10.87 -5.33
C MET A 64 -8.72 -11.59 -4.25
N HIS A 65 -7.51 -11.97 -4.63
CA HIS A 65 -6.45 -12.56 -3.79
C HIS A 65 -5.24 -11.62 -3.81
N TRP A 66 -4.28 -11.83 -2.93
CA TRP A 66 -2.94 -11.29 -3.10
C TRP A 66 -2.03 -12.38 -3.63
N ALA A 67 -1.70 -12.29 -4.91
CA ALA A 67 -0.60 -13.05 -5.49
C ALA A 67 0.73 -12.36 -5.17
N TYR A 68 1.84 -13.03 -5.46
CA TYR A 68 3.14 -12.64 -4.94
C TYR A 68 4.26 -12.95 -5.92
N ALA A 69 5.19 -12.03 -6.04
CA ALA A 69 6.43 -12.19 -6.79
C ALA A 69 7.60 -11.55 -6.04
N THR A 70 8.81 -12.04 -6.30
CA THR A 70 10.05 -11.50 -5.73
C THR A 70 11.07 -11.18 -6.81
N SER A 71 11.93 -10.18 -6.54
CA SER A 71 13.04 -9.80 -7.41
C SER A 71 14.23 -9.33 -6.59
N THR A 72 15.44 -9.47 -7.11
CA THR A 72 16.65 -8.89 -6.54
C THR A 72 17.07 -7.58 -7.23
N ASP A 73 16.47 -7.26 -8.39
CA ASP A 73 16.91 -6.16 -9.24
C ASP A 73 15.76 -5.33 -9.87
N LEU A 74 14.48 -5.64 -9.53
CA LEU A 74 13.26 -5.05 -10.09
C LEU A 74 13.03 -5.31 -11.59
N ILE A 75 13.87 -6.10 -12.22
CA ILE A 75 13.80 -6.45 -13.64
C ILE A 75 13.44 -7.93 -13.80
N HIS A 76 14.14 -8.79 -13.10
CA HIS A 76 13.91 -10.24 -13.12
C HIS A 76 13.06 -10.66 -11.93
N TRP A 77 11.88 -11.15 -12.21
CA TRP A 77 10.89 -11.53 -11.21
C TRP A 77 10.65 -13.03 -11.16
N GLU A 78 10.52 -13.54 -9.95
CA GLU A 78 10.12 -14.92 -9.68
C GLU A 78 8.72 -14.91 -9.08
N GLU A 79 7.77 -15.50 -9.79
CA GLU A 79 6.41 -15.70 -9.30
C GLU A 79 6.42 -16.72 -8.15
N GLN A 80 5.73 -16.37 -7.08
CA GLN A 80 5.61 -17.17 -5.86
C GLN A 80 4.17 -17.67 -5.70
N PRO A 81 3.91 -18.64 -4.83
CA PRO A 81 2.55 -19.07 -4.52
C PRO A 81 1.71 -17.89 -3.98
N ILE A 82 0.40 -17.89 -4.29
CA ILE A 82 -0.56 -16.92 -3.74
C ILE A 82 -0.54 -17.02 -2.22
N GLN A 83 -0.43 -15.87 -1.54
CA GLN A 83 -0.27 -15.83 -0.09
C GLN A 83 -1.57 -15.53 0.65
N PHE A 84 -2.42 -14.64 0.13
CA PHE A 84 -3.65 -14.28 0.82
C PHE A 84 -4.87 -14.57 -0.06
N TYR A 85 -5.73 -15.43 0.45
CA TYR A 85 -6.99 -15.84 -0.17
C TYR A 85 -8.17 -15.17 0.52
N PRO A 86 -9.31 -15.00 -0.18
CA PRO A 86 -10.56 -14.61 0.46
C PRO A 86 -10.88 -15.49 1.67
N ASP A 87 -11.40 -14.87 2.71
CA ASP A 87 -11.77 -15.54 3.95
C ASP A 87 -13.15 -15.07 4.47
N GLU A 88 -13.44 -15.36 5.75
CA GLU A 88 -14.68 -14.94 6.39
C GLU A 88 -14.88 -13.41 6.47
N TYR A 89 -13.78 -12.64 6.40
CA TYR A 89 -13.82 -11.17 6.38
C TYR A 89 -13.99 -10.59 4.98
N GLY A 90 -13.91 -11.42 3.94
CA GLY A 90 -14.15 -11.05 2.56
C GLY A 90 -12.99 -11.28 1.61
N THR A 91 -13.00 -10.56 0.49
CA THR A 91 -11.94 -10.61 -0.52
C THR A 91 -10.79 -9.68 -0.13
N MET A 92 -9.59 -9.97 -0.65
CA MET A 92 -8.38 -9.22 -0.36
C MET A 92 -8.26 -8.02 -1.30
N TYR A 93 -8.67 -6.84 -0.83
CA TYR A 93 -8.46 -5.58 -1.54
C TYR A 93 -7.07 -5.02 -1.24
N SER A 94 -6.76 -3.85 -1.78
CA SER A 94 -5.41 -3.28 -1.75
C SER A 94 -4.92 -2.92 -0.34
N GLY A 95 -3.61 -2.84 -0.21
CA GLY A 95 -2.92 -2.52 1.01
C GLY A 95 -1.40 -2.55 0.87
N CYS A 96 -0.70 -2.47 1.99
CA CYS A 96 0.74 -2.26 2.04
C CYS A 96 1.45 -3.21 3.02
N ALA A 97 2.78 -3.08 3.09
CA ALA A 97 3.62 -3.75 4.08
C ALA A 97 4.63 -2.79 4.69
N VAL A 98 5.05 -3.09 5.92
CA VAL A 98 6.13 -2.40 6.63
C VAL A 98 7.05 -3.42 7.31
N ILE A 99 8.27 -3.00 7.67
CA ILE A 99 9.17 -3.75 8.55
C ILE A 99 8.95 -3.26 9.98
N ALA A 100 8.78 -4.19 10.91
CA ALA A 100 8.63 -3.89 12.33
C ALA A 100 9.36 -4.92 13.19
N ASN A 101 9.56 -4.58 14.45
CA ASN A 101 10.18 -5.43 15.44
C ASN A 101 9.40 -5.38 16.77
N HIS A 102 9.89 -6.06 17.80
CA HIS A 102 9.26 -6.03 19.11
C HIS A 102 9.06 -4.63 19.69
N GLU A 103 10.01 -3.71 19.49
CA GLU A 103 9.93 -2.35 20.05
C GLU A 103 8.81 -1.52 19.39
N THR A 104 8.52 -1.79 18.13
CA THR A 104 7.58 -1.01 17.31
C THR A 104 6.25 -1.73 17.05
N ALA A 105 6.18 -3.04 17.35
CA ALA A 105 4.98 -3.87 17.21
C ALA A 105 5.00 -5.02 18.24
N PRO A 106 4.94 -4.73 19.55
CA PRO A 106 5.10 -5.73 20.61
C PRO A 106 4.00 -6.78 20.67
N ALA A 107 2.83 -6.50 20.10
CA ALA A 107 1.73 -7.45 20.00
C ALA A 107 1.93 -8.50 18.89
N ILE A 108 2.88 -8.28 17.98
CA ILE A 108 3.14 -9.15 16.82
C ILE A 108 4.46 -9.90 17.00
N PHE A 109 5.49 -9.24 17.51
CA PHE A 109 6.84 -9.78 17.63
C PHE A 109 7.28 -9.89 19.09
N ASN A 110 7.95 -10.99 19.42
CA ASN A 110 8.60 -11.15 20.71
C ASN A 110 9.94 -10.40 20.76
N GLU A 111 10.52 -10.26 21.96
CA GLU A 111 11.84 -9.64 22.14
C GLU A 111 12.91 -10.30 21.23
N GLY A 112 13.63 -9.47 20.49
CA GLY A 112 14.62 -9.90 19.51
C GLY A 112 14.07 -10.37 18.15
N GLU A 113 12.77 -10.37 17.96
CA GLU A 113 12.13 -10.67 16.66
C GLU A 113 11.87 -9.40 15.85
N GLU A 114 11.97 -9.55 14.54
CA GLU A 114 11.55 -8.57 13.54
C GLU A 114 10.92 -9.27 12.34
N GLY A 115 10.22 -8.53 11.50
CA GLY A 115 9.64 -9.08 10.27
C GLY A 115 8.76 -8.09 9.53
N LEU A 116 7.96 -8.63 8.65
CA LEU A 116 7.01 -7.90 7.84
C LEU A 116 5.64 -7.85 8.52
N VAL A 117 4.99 -6.70 8.47
CA VAL A 117 3.58 -6.54 8.84
C VAL A 117 2.82 -5.98 7.63
N PHE A 118 1.75 -6.66 7.27
CA PHE A 118 0.88 -6.33 6.14
C PHE A 118 -0.42 -5.73 6.66
N PHE A 119 -0.90 -4.69 5.99
CA PHE A 119 -2.22 -4.11 6.21
C PHE A 119 -3.05 -4.34 4.96
N ILE A 120 -4.15 -5.03 5.10
CA ILE A 120 -4.97 -5.53 4.00
C ILE A 120 -6.38 -4.96 4.15
N THR A 121 -6.93 -4.43 3.09
CA THR A 121 -8.37 -4.17 3.06
C THR A 121 -9.11 -5.47 2.81
N SER A 122 -9.93 -5.88 3.76
CA SER A 122 -10.87 -6.99 3.59
C SER A 122 -12.24 -6.44 3.22
N ASN A 123 -12.80 -6.86 2.07
CA ASN A 123 -14.08 -6.37 1.57
C ASN A 123 -15.13 -7.47 1.54
N GLY A 124 -16.28 -7.22 2.16
CA GLY A 124 -17.39 -8.16 2.18
C GLY A 124 -17.41 -9.09 3.39
N GLY A 125 -17.61 -10.37 3.14
CA GLY A 125 -17.81 -11.39 4.19
C GLY A 125 -19.22 -11.38 4.74
N ASN A 126 -19.38 -11.85 5.98
CA ASN A 126 -20.70 -12.00 6.62
C ASN A 126 -21.44 -10.68 6.89
N GLY A 127 -20.80 -9.55 6.70
CA GLY A 127 -21.34 -8.19 6.91
C GLY A 127 -21.82 -7.46 5.64
N GLY A 128 -21.81 -8.13 4.49
CA GLY A 128 -22.13 -7.49 3.21
C GLY A 128 -20.92 -6.76 2.60
N ASP A 129 -21.16 -5.87 1.63
CA ASP A 129 -20.09 -5.13 0.93
C ASP A 129 -19.58 -3.97 1.79
N VAL A 130 -18.76 -4.30 2.80
CA VAL A 130 -18.18 -3.39 3.76
C VAL A 130 -16.68 -3.60 3.86
N GLN A 131 -15.93 -2.50 3.92
CA GLN A 131 -14.47 -2.49 3.94
C GLN A 131 -13.95 -2.27 5.35
N LYS A 132 -12.88 -2.99 5.67
CA LYS A 132 -12.22 -2.99 6.98
C LYS A 132 -10.75 -3.34 6.82
N ILE A 133 -9.94 -2.93 7.76
CA ILE A 133 -8.50 -3.21 7.74
C ILE A 133 -8.20 -4.37 8.67
N THR A 134 -7.54 -5.37 8.11
CA THR A 134 -6.97 -6.52 8.80
C THR A 134 -5.45 -6.52 8.64
N ALA A 135 -4.75 -7.32 9.42
CA ALA A 135 -3.31 -7.46 9.31
C ALA A 135 -2.85 -8.91 9.13
N ALA A 136 -1.66 -9.03 8.56
CA ALA A 136 -0.89 -10.27 8.50
C ALA A 136 0.58 -9.96 8.81
N TYR A 137 1.38 -10.98 9.09
CA TYR A 137 2.79 -10.80 9.38
C TYR A 137 3.63 -11.96 8.87
N SER A 138 4.93 -11.72 8.75
CA SER A 138 5.94 -12.75 8.45
C SER A 138 7.22 -12.43 9.22
N LYS A 139 7.81 -13.43 9.88
CA LYS A 139 9.08 -13.31 10.61
C LYS A 139 10.30 -13.63 9.74
N ASP A 140 10.09 -14.34 8.65
CA ASP A 140 11.15 -14.82 7.75
C ASP A 140 11.10 -14.19 6.35
N GLY A 141 9.97 -13.63 5.93
CA GLY A 141 9.70 -13.14 4.58
C GLY A 141 9.23 -14.23 3.61
N GLU A 142 9.00 -15.45 4.12
CA GLU A 142 8.60 -16.61 3.33
C GLU A 142 7.29 -17.24 3.82
N THR A 143 7.04 -17.22 5.12
CA THR A 143 5.84 -17.75 5.76
C THR A 143 4.96 -16.62 6.26
N PHE A 144 3.71 -16.60 5.85
CA PHE A 144 2.78 -15.50 6.12
C PHE A 144 1.61 -15.97 6.99
N HIS A 145 1.30 -15.22 8.02
CA HIS A 145 0.26 -15.53 8.99
C HIS A 145 -0.69 -14.34 9.16
N LYS A 146 -1.98 -14.61 9.24
CA LYS A 146 -2.94 -13.57 9.65
C LYS A 146 -2.73 -13.23 11.12
N TYR A 147 -2.76 -11.94 11.43
CA TYR A 147 -2.69 -11.49 12.81
C TYR A 147 -4.00 -11.80 13.53
N ASP A 148 -3.91 -12.47 14.68
CA ASP A 148 -5.03 -12.80 15.56
C ASP A 148 -6.23 -13.38 14.77
N GLU A 149 -5.93 -14.42 13.94
CA GLU A 149 -6.90 -15.13 13.07
C GLU A 149 -7.64 -14.21 12.06
N GLY A 150 -7.06 -13.05 11.72
CA GLY A 150 -7.65 -12.07 10.81
C GLY A 150 -8.47 -10.98 11.50
N LYS A 151 -8.22 -10.75 12.79
CA LYS A 151 -8.85 -9.68 13.56
C LYS A 151 -8.90 -8.35 12.80
N VAL A 152 -10.06 -7.74 12.82
CA VAL A 152 -10.25 -6.39 12.27
C VAL A 152 -9.57 -5.38 13.18
N LEU A 153 -8.61 -4.61 12.63
CA LEU A 153 -7.91 -3.54 13.35
C LEU A 153 -8.71 -2.24 13.33
N ILE A 154 -9.24 -1.89 12.16
CA ILE A 154 -10.07 -0.69 11.99
C ILE A 154 -11.28 -1.09 11.13
N ASN A 155 -12.47 -0.78 11.61
CA ASN A 155 -13.71 -0.98 10.86
C ASN A 155 -14.17 0.37 10.30
N TRP A 156 -14.81 0.39 9.14
CA TRP A 156 -15.45 1.59 8.59
C TRP A 156 -16.45 2.24 9.57
N THR A 157 -17.03 1.47 10.49
CA THR A 157 -17.92 1.97 11.54
C THR A 157 -17.20 2.79 12.60
N ASP A 158 -15.88 2.61 12.74
CA ASP A 158 -15.05 3.36 13.69
C ASP A 158 -14.62 4.70 13.08
N ASP A 159 -14.75 4.84 11.77
CA ASP A 159 -14.47 6.08 11.05
C ASP A 159 -15.52 7.16 11.38
N SER A 160 -15.05 8.38 11.59
CA SER A 160 -15.90 9.53 11.91
C SER A 160 -16.91 9.85 10.80
N LEU A 161 -16.57 9.56 9.55
CA LEU A 161 -17.41 9.79 8.39
C LEU A 161 -18.43 8.70 8.15
N LYS A 162 -18.30 7.54 8.82
CA LYS A 162 -19.18 6.37 8.62
C LYS A 162 -19.32 5.97 7.16
N ASN A 163 -18.25 6.11 6.39
CA ASN A 163 -18.25 5.80 4.96
C ASN A 163 -17.80 4.36 4.73
N THR A 164 -18.63 3.53 4.08
CA THR A 164 -18.33 2.12 3.78
C THR A 164 -17.16 1.94 2.80
N ALA A 165 -16.87 2.95 1.98
CA ALA A 165 -15.65 3.02 1.18
C ALA A 165 -14.47 3.40 2.11
N PHE A 166 -13.72 2.38 2.55
CA PHE A 166 -12.69 2.47 3.57
C PHE A 166 -11.59 1.45 3.27
N ARG A 167 -10.63 1.82 2.40
CA ARG A 167 -9.66 0.89 1.81
C ARG A 167 -8.32 1.50 1.47
N ASP A 168 -7.42 0.65 1.00
CA ASP A 168 -6.12 0.96 0.43
C ASP A 168 -5.19 1.63 1.45
N PRO A 169 -4.92 0.99 2.61
CA PRO A 169 -4.03 1.56 3.62
C PRO A 169 -2.60 1.62 3.10
N LYS A 170 -1.93 2.75 3.34
CA LYS A 170 -0.48 2.88 3.23
C LYS A 170 0.08 3.27 4.58
N VAL A 171 1.02 2.49 5.09
CA VAL A 171 1.62 2.68 6.41
C VAL A 171 3.08 3.07 6.27
N PHE A 172 3.51 4.02 7.10
CA PHE A 172 4.90 4.46 7.21
C PHE A 172 5.22 4.85 8.66
N ARG A 173 6.50 4.95 9.00
CA ARG A 173 6.97 5.36 10.31
C ARG A 173 7.75 6.67 10.22
N TYR A 174 7.37 7.63 11.04
CA TYR A 174 7.97 8.95 11.13
C TYR A 174 7.79 9.51 12.55
N GLU A 175 8.74 10.30 13.06
CA GLU A 175 8.72 10.84 14.42
C GLU A 175 8.46 9.77 15.50
N ASN A 176 9.09 8.60 15.35
CA ASN A 176 8.95 7.43 16.21
C ASN A 176 7.50 6.90 16.35
N LYS A 177 6.62 7.26 15.44
CA LYS A 177 5.21 6.86 15.42
C LYS A 177 4.84 6.27 14.06
N TRP A 178 3.95 5.30 14.04
CA TRP A 178 3.35 4.78 12.83
C TRP A 178 2.19 5.67 12.37
N PHE A 179 2.11 5.85 11.07
CA PHE A 179 1.00 6.54 10.42
C PHE A 179 0.41 5.66 9.33
N MET A 180 -0.89 5.80 9.12
CA MET A 180 -1.62 5.15 8.04
C MET A 180 -2.44 6.20 7.31
N VAL A 181 -2.22 6.35 6.01
CA VAL A 181 -3.18 7.02 5.14
C VAL A 181 -4.10 5.98 4.56
N ILE A 182 -5.40 6.29 4.51
CA ILE A 182 -6.44 5.37 4.04
C ILE A 182 -7.49 6.16 3.27
N ALA A 183 -8.05 5.57 2.23
CA ALA A 183 -9.02 6.23 1.37
C ALA A 183 -10.13 5.27 0.92
N GLY A 184 -10.35 5.18 -0.37
CA GLY A 184 -11.51 4.54 -0.97
C GLY A 184 -12.73 5.43 -0.92
N GLY A 185 -12.52 6.73 -0.90
CA GLY A 185 -13.45 7.80 -0.65
C GLY A 185 -12.69 8.93 0.00
N PRO A 186 -13.19 9.57 1.05
CA PRO A 186 -12.45 10.60 1.77
C PRO A 186 -11.12 10.07 2.31
N LEU A 187 -10.06 10.88 2.22
CA LEU A 187 -8.76 10.57 2.80
C LEU A 187 -8.80 10.73 4.32
N ARG A 188 -8.18 9.79 5.04
CA ARG A 188 -7.98 9.85 6.50
C ARG A 188 -6.53 9.53 6.83
N ILE A 189 -6.05 10.14 7.91
CA ILE A 189 -4.76 9.83 8.51
C ILE A 189 -4.99 9.31 9.92
N TYR A 190 -4.43 8.16 10.20
CA TYR A 190 -4.40 7.51 11.51
C TYR A 190 -2.98 7.47 12.03
N SER A 191 -2.82 7.34 13.34
CA SER A 191 -1.52 7.03 13.97
C SER A 191 -1.63 5.85 14.92
N SER A 192 -0.48 5.19 15.16
CA SER A 192 -0.34 4.08 16.10
C SER A 192 1.05 4.08 16.72
N ASP A 193 1.16 3.58 17.94
CA ASP A 193 2.46 3.33 18.57
C ASP A 193 2.89 1.85 18.44
N ASP A 194 1.98 0.95 18.03
CA ASP A 194 2.17 -0.51 18.10
C ASP A 194 1.68 -1.30 16.87
N LEU A 195 1.21 -0.61 15.81
CA LEU A 195 0.62 -1.18 14.60
C LEU A 195 -0.73 -1.89 14.77
N VAL A 196 -1.24 -2.01 15.98
CA VAL A 196 -2.50 -2.71 16.30
C VAL A 196 -3.59 -1.76 16.75
N ASN A 197 -3.22 -0.78 17.58
CA ASN A 197 -4.14 0.22 18.11
C ASN A 197 -4.00 1.54 17.33
N TRP A 198 -5.03 1.90 16.58
CA TRP A 198 -5.04 3.05 15.69
C TRP A 198 -5.98 4.15 16.19
N GLN A 199 -5.54 5.39 16.08
CA GLN A 199 -6.34 6.57 16.39
C GLN A 199 -6.37 7.56 15.24
N VAL A 200 -7.52 8.18 14.99
CA VAL A 200 -7.66 9.17 13.93
C VAL A 200 -6.90 10.46 14.27
N GLU A 201 -6.11 10.93 13.33
CA GLU A 201 -5.41 12.21 13.38
C GLU A 201 -6.16 13.27 12.60
N SER A 202 -6.36 13.08 11.30
CA SER A 202 -7.03 14.04 10.44
C SER A 202 -7.91 13.36 9.39
N VAL A 203 -8.92 14.09 8.92
CA VAL A 203 -9.89 13.64 7.91
C VAL A 203 -10.05 14.74 6.88
N TYR A 204 -9.97 14.37 5.60
CA TYR A 204 -10.10 15.27 4.45
C TYR A 204 -11.38 14.93 3.70
N GLY A 205 -12.51 15.44 4.17
CA GLY A 205 -13.84 15.07 3.66
C GLY A 205 -14.04 15.31 2.17
N ASP A 206 -13.38 16.32 1.62
CA ASP A 206 -13.48 16.71 0.21
C ASP A 206 -12.38 16.10 -0.67
N LEU A 207 -11.39 15.42 -0.08
CA LEU A 207 -10.30 14.79 -0.82
C LEU A 207 -10.59 13.31 -1.03
N HIS A 208 -11.30 12.98 -2.10
CA HIS A 208 -11.63 11.61 -2.48
C HIS A 208 -10.55 11.01 -3.36
N THR A 209 -10.13 9.79 -3.03
CA THR A 209 -9.15 9.03 -3.82
C THR A 209 -9.26 7.53 -3.54
N GLU A 210 -8.53 6.76 -4.32
CA GLU A 210 -8.13 5.36 -4.08
C GLU A 210 -6.62 5.31 -3.97
N CYS A 211 -6.06 4.22 -3.47
CA CYS A 211 -4.63 3.94 -3.41
C CYS A 211 -3.79 5.17 -3.02
N PRO A 212 -4.02 5.78 -1.84
CA PRO A 212 -3.24 6.93 -1.40
C PRO A 212 -1.83 6.50 -1.01
N ASP A 213 -0.86 7.39 -1.24
CA ASP A 213 0.48 7.25 -0.67
C ASP A 213 0.93 8.59 -0.08
N LEU A 214 1.74 8.56 0.96
CA LEU A 214 2.27 9.76 1.60
C LEU A 214 3.73 9.52 2.00
N TYR A 215 4.63 10.22 1.35
CA TYR A 215 6.06 10.02 1.49
C TYR A 215 6.84 11.32 1.36
N PRO A 216 8.00 11.44 2.04
CA PRO A 216 8.86 12.61 1.93
C PRO A 216 9.89 12.47 0.83
N LEU A 217 10.26 13.58 0.22
CA LEU A 217 11.35 13.69 -0.74
C LEU A 217 12.26 14.87 -0.39
N VAL A 218 13.56 14.69 -0.60
CA VAL A 218 14.52 15.78 -0.52
C VAL A 218 14.36 16.66 -1.77
N VAL A 219 14.25 17.96 -1.57
CA VAL A 219 14.15 18.92 -2.66
C VAL A 219 15.53 19.08 -3.32
N LYS A 220 15.57 19.11 -4.63
CA LYS A 220 16.77 19.37 -5.41
C LYS A 220 16.75 20.80 -5.97
N ASP A 221 17.91 21.42 -5.98
CA ASP A 221 18.11 22.76 -6.58
C ASP A 221 18.10 22.73 -8.12
N GLU A 222 18.30 23.88 -8.75
CA GLU A 222 18.36 24.03 -10.20
C GLU A 222 19.52 23.27 -10.87
N ASN A 223 20.55 22.88 -10.10
CA ASN A 223 21.69 22.09 -10.54
C ASN A 223 21.51 20.59 -10.24
N ASN A 224 20.30 20.17 -9.84
CA ASN A 224 19.97 18.79 -9.44
C ASN A 224 20.76 18.28 -8.22
N GLN A 225 21.20 19.21 -7.34
CA GLN A 225 21.83 18.88 -6.07
C GLN A 225 20.80 18.85 -4.94
N GLU A 226 20.93 17.89 -4.03
CA GLU A 226 20.08 17.80 -2.87
C GLU A 226 20.27 19.00 -1.95
N THR A 227 19.17 19.54 -1.46
CA THR A 227 19.11 20.61 -0.47
C THR A 227 18.81 20.04 0.92
N ASP A 228 18.78 20.88 1.94
CA ASP A 228 18.34 20.50 3.29
C ASP A 228 16.79 20.49 3.42
N GLU A 229 16.09 20.90 2.35
CA GLU A 229 14.62 20.97 2.36
C GLU A 229 14.00 19.60 2.06
N VAL A 230 13.04 19.20 2.88
CA VAL A 230 12.21 18.00 2.68
C VAL A 230 10.76 18.43 2.46
N LYS A 231 10.14 17.92 1.42
CA LYS A 231 8.71 18.07 1.16
C LYS A 231 8.02 16.72 1.15
N TRP A 232 6.77 16.72 1.57
CA TRP A 232 5.93 15.55 1.54
C TRP A 232 5.06 15.55 0.29
N VAL A 233 4.95 14.38 -0.31
CA VAL A 233 4.09 14.14 -1.46
C VAL A 233 2.90 13.30 -1.02
N LEU A 234 1.71 13.84 -1.19
CA LEU A 234 0.46 13.09 -1.07
C LEU A 234 0.05 12.65 -2.47
N ASP A 235 0.19 11.37 -2.72
CA ASP A 235 -0.19 10.74 -3.96
C ASP A 235 -1.65 10.26 -3.90
N ARG A 236 -2.34 10.36 -5.02
CA ARG A 236 -3.74 10.01 -5.22
C ARG A 236 -3.87 9.04 -6.39
N GLY A 237 -3.93 7.76 -6.08
CA GLY A 237 -4.08 6.69 -7.07
C GLY A 237 -2.87 6.47 -7.98
N GLY A 238 -1.67 6.90 -7.58
CA GLY A 238 -0.46 6.82 -8.39
C GLY A 238 -0.50 7.67 -9.65
N ARG A 239 -1.37 8.66 -9.71
CA ARG A 239 -1.60 9.48 -10.89
C ARG A 239 -1.54 10.97 -10.62
N LYS A 240 -2.13 11.42 -9.54
CA LYS A 240 -2.20 12.82 -9.13
C LYS A 240 -1.47 13.00 -7.80
N TYR A 241 -0.86 14.16 -7.58
CA TYR A 241 -0.18 14.44 -6.33
C TYR A 241 -0.32 15.87 -5.85
N LYS A 242 -0.18 16.06 -4.55
CA LYS A 242 0.05 17.35 -3.91
C LYS A 242 1.40 17.34 -3.21
N ILE A 243 2.08 18.48 -3.23
CA ILE A 243 3.30 18.71 -2.44
C ILE A 243 2.94 19.57 -1.25
N GLY A 244 3.54 19.28 -0.09
CA GLY A 244 3.27 20.03 1.13
C GLY A 244 4.14 19.56 2.28
N ASP A 245 3.61 19.72 3.49
CA ASP A 245 4.26 19.34 4.74
C ASP A 245 3.39 18.31 5.49
N PHE A 246 4.01 17.33 6.11
CA PHE A 246 3.35 16.45 7.07
C PHE A 246 3.78 16.89 8.48
N LYS A 247 2.87 17.50 9.22
CA LYS A 247 3.16 18.15 10.50
C LYS A 247 1.95 18.17 11.43
N GLN A 248 2.18 18.50 12.68
CA GLN A 248 1.09 18.73 13.63
C GLN A 248 0.42 20.08 13.40
N VAL A 249 -0.91 20.06 13.31
CA VAL A 249 -1.79 21.22 13.30
C VAL A 249 -2.78 21.06 14.44
N ASN A 250 -2.77 21.97 15.40
CA ASN A 250 -3.61 21.90 16.60
C ASN A 250 -3.49 20.56 17.37
N GLY A 251 -2.26 20.02 17.43
CA GLY A 251 -1.96 18.77 18.12
C GLY A 251 -2.36 17.50 17.37
N LYS A 252 -2.76 17.61 16.10
CA LYS A 252 -3.12 16.49 15.21
C LYS A 252 -2.21 16.44 14.00
N TRP A 253 -1.71 15.27 13.64
CA TRP A 253 -0.92 15.08 12.44
C TRP A 253 -1.76 15.26 11.19
N SER A 254 -1.26 16.08 10.28
CA SER A 254 -1.97 16.50 9.08
C SER A 254 -1.02 16.71 7.92
N PHE A 255 -1.45 16.38 6.72
CA PHE A 255 -0.82 16.86 5.49
C PHE A 255 -1.36 18.26 5.17
N VAL A 256 -0.47 19.21 5.02
CA VAL A 256 -0.80 20.60 4.70
C VAL A 256 -0.23 20.93 3.33
N PRO A 257 -1.09 21.06 2.29
CA PRO A 257 -0.62 21.42 0.96
C PRO A 257 0.13 22.76 0.96
N ASP A 258 1.20 22.85 0.19
CA ASP A 258 1.94 24.07 -0.03
C ASP A 258 1.48 24.69 -1.36
N GLU A 259 0.86 25.86 -1.28
CA GLU A 259 0.24 26.53 -2.41
C GLU A 259 1.28 26.96 -3.49
N GLN A 260 2.54 27.17 -3.13
CA GLN A 260 3.59 27.47 -4.12
C GLN A 260 3.83 26.34 -5.12
N TYR A 261 3.54 25.11 -4.72
CA TYR A 261 3.60 23.91 -5.57
C TYR A 261 2.24 23.49 -6.12
N ALA A 262 1.20 24.29 -5.87
CA ALA A 262 -0.08 24.09 -6.52
C ALA A 262 0.13 24.12 -8.03
N SER A 263 -0.23 23.05 -8.69
CA SER A 263 0.08 22.84 -10.10
C SER A 263 -0.54 23.93 -10.95
N THR A 264 0.28 24.86 -11.43
CA THR A 264 -0.03 25.57 -12.66
C THR A 264 0.32 24.60 -13.78
N ASN A 265 -0.65 23.81 -14.19
CA ASN A 265 -0.48 22.84 -15.26
C ASN A 265 0.23 23.45 -16.47
N ALA A 266 1.51 23.13 -16.64
CA ALA A 266 2.30 23.56 -17.82
C ALA A 266 1.67 23.07 -19.14
N ASN A 267 0.71 22.15 -19.11
CA ASN A 267 0.03 21.56 -20.25
C ASN A 267 -1.42 21.98 -20.43
N GLY A 268 -1.93 22.96 -19.67
CA GLY A 268 -3.30 23.47 -19.85
C GLY A 268 -4.44 22.50 -19.55
N MET A 269 -4.14 21.33 -19.02
CA MET A 269 -5.16 20.40 -18.53
C MET A 269 -5.49 20.80 -17.09
N GLY A 270 -6.36 21.78 -16.97
CA GLY A 270 -6.89 22.25 -15.70
C GLY A 270 -7.46 21.08 -14.91
N ASN A 271 -6.93 20.91 -13.71
CA ASN A 271 -7.41 19.97 -12.74
C ASN A 271 -8.10 20.79 -11.67
N GLU A 272 -9.40 20.53 -11.46
CA GLU A 272 -10.23 21.26 -10.50
C GLU A 272 -9.66 21.27 -9.08
N ASP A 273 -8.78 20.29 -8.76
CA ASP A 273 -8.18 20.11 -7.44
C ASP A 273 -6.78 20.77 -7.30
N ASN A 274 -6.24 21.40 -8.35
CA ASN A 274 -4.85 21.92 -8.39
C ASN A 274 -3.77 20.87 -8.07
N ASP A 275 -3.98 19.63 -8.49
CA ASP A 275 -3.01 18.55 -8.31
C ASP A 275 -1.95 18.54 -9.43
N GLY A 276 -0.74 18.09 -9.12
CA GLY A 276 0.23 17.67 -10.11
C GLY A 276 -0.16 16.34 -10.77
N ILE A 277 0.40 16.03 -11.93
CA ILE A 277 0.19 14.76 -12.63
C ILE A 277 1.52 14.02 -12.70
N MET A 278 1.55 12.77 -12.20
CA MET A 278 2.78 11.97 -12.12
C MET A 278 3.12 11.27 -13.43
N ASN A 279 2.12 10.98 -14.25
CA ASN A 279 2.29 10.19 -15.46
C ASN A 279 1.47 10.73 -16.64
N PHE A 280 1.83 10.30 -17.83
CA PHE A 280 1.20 10.71 -19.10
C PHE A 280 0.43 9.57 -19.79
N GLY A 281 0.44 8.37 -19.21
CA GLY A 281 -0.26 7.20 -19.76
C GLY A 281 -1.76 7.24 -19.45
N PRO A 282 -2.62 6.77 -20.37
CA PRO A 282 -4.07 6.74 -20.14
C PRO A 282 -4.47 5.76 -19.02
N ASP A 283 -3.73 4.68 -18.84
CA ASP A 283 -4.07 3.55 -17.98
C ASP A 283 -3.13 3.36 -16.78
N SER A 284 -2.19 4.28 -16.54
CA SER A 284 -1.33 4.26 -15.35
C SER A 284 -2.16 4.64 -14.12
N TYR A 285 -2.29 3.73 -13.19
CA TYR A 285 -3.09 3.90 -11.98
C TYR A 285 -2.60 3.00 -10.84
N ALA A 286 -2.98 3.34 -9.58
CA ALA A 286 -2.70 2.58 -8.37
C ALA A 286 -1.20 2.38 -8.07
N ALA A 287 -0.32 3.24 -8.58
CA ALA A 287 1.10 3.17 -8.23
C ALA A 287 1.31 3.48 -6.74
N MET A 288 2.24 2.77 -6.12
CA MET A 288 2.62 2.95 -4.73
C MET A 288 4.14 2.90 -4.59
N THR A 289 4.68 3.54 -3.56
CA THR A 289 6.11 3.46 -3.23
C THR A 289 6.44 2.14 -2.54
N TYR A 290 7.67 1.65 -2.75
CA TYR A 290 8.25 0.59 -1.93
C TYR A 290 8.52 1.11 -0.52
N TYR A 291 8.20 0.31 0.50
CA TYR A 291 8.68 0.58 1.84
C TYR A 291 10.13 0.07 1.97
N MET A 292 11.04 0.95 2.28
CA MET A 292 12.46 0.65 2.44
C MET A 292 12.98 0.93 3.85
N GLY A 293 12.14 1.45 4.72
CA GLY A 293 12.47 1.72 6.13
C GLY A 293 11.68 2.88 6.75
N ASP A 294 12.14 3.29 7.91
CA ASP A 294 11.62 4.40 8.71
C ASP A 294 12.13 5.73 8.16
N PHE A 295 11.27 6.72 8.00
CA PHE A 295 11.65 8.06 7.54
C PHE A 295 12.41 8.90 8.58
N GLY A 296 12.60 8.38 9.80
CA GLY A 296 13.31 9.08 10.86
C GLY A 296 12.48 10.17 11.52
N THR A 297 13.11 11.29 11.80
CA THR A 297 12.51 12.46 12.40
C THR A 297 12.79 13.71 11.56
N ALA A 298 12.09 14.82 11.82
CA ALA A 298 12.36 16.09 11.14
C ALA A 298 13.80 16.58 11.33
N GLU A 299 14.42 16.29 12.51
CA GLU A 299 15.82 16.67 12.80
C GLU A 299 16.83 15.65 12.20
N ASN A 300 16.40 14.41 11.97
CA ASN A 300 17.26 13.34 11.47
C ASN A 300 16.48 12.53 10.43
N PHE A 301 16.17 13.18 9.32
CA PHE A 301 15.46 12.59 8.20
C PHE A 301 16.32 11.53 7.49
N LYS A 302 15.68 10.42 7.15
CA LYS A 302 16.29 9.33 6.38
C LYS A 302 15.64 9.30 5.01
N ALA A 303 16.39 9.74 3.99
CA ALA A 303 15.99 9.56 2.59
C ALA A 303 15.94 8.05 2.26
N GLN A 304 14.98 7.65 1.44
CA GLN A 304 14.81 6.25 1.01
C GLN A 304 14.86 6.15 -0.51
#